data_aae43f560ccc1483f4a153ac38ad078c
#
_entry.id   aae43f560ccc1483f4a153ac38ad078c
#
_cell.length_a   1.000
_cell.length_b   1.000
_cell.length_c   1.000
_cell.angle_alpha   90.00
_cell.angle_beta   90.00
_cell.angle_gamma   90.00
#
_symmetry.space_group_name_H-M   'P 1'
#
loop_
_entity.id
_entity.type
_entity.pdbx_description
1 polymer ?
#
loop_
_entity_poly.entity_id
_entity_poly.type
_entity_poly.pdbx_seq_one_letter_code
_entity_poly.pdbx_strand_id
1 'polypeptide(L)'
;HIGIDSGFFTEYTYMLHSMLYCLQHKIQFKLYSDDANFGWEKGWEDCFAPFCEQVHEPFHHTYNTHRLPSWQALMKDKKLPKTKLLKWKLKVTCKNIIGKTIAFFTYGKPVLLNFQLTFNPNQHFHIPELGIDGDYLHTFQKLTEITWKLNDTTAQECRQCAADLQLPPQYAGCQIRGGDKITETNLLPPEHYIRLIKEKTALRDVFVLTDDYRLFEQVQTLAPDIHWYTLCSPDEKGYVNSAFTQTTKELKQKQMARFLS
;
A
#
# COMPACT_ATOMS: atom_id res chain seq x y z
N HIS A 1 0.13 0.32 13.71
CA HIS A 1 1.22 0.99 13.00
C HIS A 1 1.23 0.59 11.53
N ILE A 2 1.39 1.56 10.65
CA ILE A 2 1.84 1.39 9.27
C ILE A 2 3.32 1.77 9.19
N GLY A 3 4.04 1.36 8.16
CA GLY A 3 5.47 1.67 7.97
C GLY A 3 6.33 0.42 8.03
N ILE A 4 5.86 -0.65 7.42
CA ILE A 4 6.66 -1.83 7.12
C ILE A 4 7.42 -1.60 5.80
N ASP A 5 8.46 -2.38 5.56
CA ASP A 5 9.19 -2.33 4.28
C ASP A 5 8.45 -3.14 3.21
N SER A 6 7.30 -2.62 2.79
CA SER A 6 6.43 -3.23 1.78
C SER A 6 5.69 -2.19 0.94
N GLY A 7 5.06 -2.65 -0.14
CA GLY A 7 4.27 -1.78 -1.01
C GLY A 7 2.96 -1.33 -0.34
N PHE A 8 2.42 -0.21 -0.83
CA PHE A 8 1.22 0.46 -0.32
C PHE A 8 0.04 -0.49 -0.05
N PHE A 9 -0.36 -1.30 -1.02
CA PHE A 9 -1.51 -2.19 -0.85
C PHE A 9 -1.30 -3.29 0.20
N THR A 10 -0.06 -3.70 0.45
CA THR A 10 0.25 -4.64 1.53
C THR A 10 0.04 -3.97 2.88
N GLU A 11 0.54 -2.75 3.07
CA GLU A 11 0.33 -1.97 4.28
C GLU A 11 -1.15 -1.66 4.51
N TYR A 12 -1.86 -1.27 3.45
CA TYR A 12 -3.29 -1.01 3.49
C TYR A 12 -4.10 -2.25 3.91
N THR A 13 -3.78 -3.41 3.35
CA THR A 13 -4.44 -4.68 3.73
C THR A 13 -4.21 -5.00 5.21
N TYR A 14 -3.00 -4.85 5.72
CA TYR A 14 -2.73 -5.07 7.15
C TYR A 14 -3.44 -4.06 8.06
N MET A 15 -3.60 -2.83 7.61
CA MET A 15 -4.39 -1.83 8.31
C MET A 15 -5.86 -2.26 8.41
N LEU A 16 -6.48 -2.67 7.29
CA LEU A 16 -7.85 -3.16 7.28
C LEU A 16 -8.04 -4.40 8.14
N HIS A 17 -7.10 -5.34 8.14
CA HIS A 17 -7.11 -6.50 9.04
C HIS A 17 -7.09 -6.08 10.50
N SER A 18 -6.23 -5.13 10.86
CA SER A 18 -6.14 -4.62 12.23
C SER A 18 -7.41 -3.89 12.65
N MET A 19 -7.99 -3.10 11.75
CA MET A 19 -9.26 -2.42 11.96
C MET A 19 -10.39 -3.43 12.18
N LEU A 20 -10.50 -4.45 11.33
CA LEU A 20 -11.49 -5.52 11.44
C LEU A 20 -11.40 -6.26 12.78
N TYR A 21 -10.19 -6.61 13.20
CA TYR A 21 -9.97 -7.22 14.52
C TYR A 21 -10.45 -6.30 15.65
N CYS A 22 -10.11 -5.03 15.60
CA CYS A 22 -10.55 -4.06 16.61
C CYS A 22 -12.08 -3.97 16.68
N LEU A 23 -12.76 -3.95 15.54
CA LEU A 23 -14.22 -3.93 15.46
C LEU A 23 -14.84 -5.21 16.07
N GLN A 24 -14.33 -6.39 15.71
CA GLN A 24 -14.81 -7.66 16.26
C GLN A 24 -14.66 -7.76 17.80
N HIS A 25 -13.59 -7.18 18.33
CA HIS A 25 -13.27 -7.26 19.76
C HIS A 25 -13.66 -6.00 20.54
N LYS A 26 -14.39 -5.05 19.92
CA LYS A 26 -14.81 -3.76 20.52
C LYS A 26 -13.63 -2.97 21.09
N ILE A 27 -12.50 -3.01 20.38
CA ILE A 27 -11.28 -2.27 20.71
C ILE A 27 -11.28 -0.97 19.91
N GLN A 28 -10.96 0.16 20.54
CA GLN A 28 -10.77 1.43 19.84
C GLN A 28 -9.58 1.33 18.90
N PHE A 29 -9.82 1.58 17.60
CA PHE A 29 -8.77 1.62 16.61
C PHE A 29 -8.18 3.03 16.52
N LYS A 30 -6.85 3.14 16.58
CA LYS A 30 -6.09 4.36 16.35
C LYS A 30 -5.01 4.06 15.31
N LEU A 31 -4.73 5.00 14.43
CA LEU A 31 -3.75 4.82 13.36
C LEU A 31 -2.50 5.66 13.60
N TYR A 32 -1.34 4.99 13.65
CA TYR A 32 -0.04 5.61 13.50
C TYR A 32 0.50 5.29 12.10
N SER A 33 0.75 6.30 11.29
CA SER A 33 1.17 6.17 9.90
C SER A 33 2.33 7.07 9.48
N ASP A 34 2.94 7.82 10.39
CA ASP A 34 4.05 8.73 10.08
C ASP A 34 5.27 7.99 9.49
N ASP A 35 5.38 6.70 9.77
CA ASP A 35 6.41 5.81 9.20
C ASP A 35 6.05 5.22 7.83
N ALA A 36 4.87 5.51 7.30
CA ALA A 36 4.40 4.93 6.04
C ALA A 36 5.32 5.30 4.87
N ASN A 37 5.72 4.31 4.07
CA ASN A 37 6.61 4.54 2.94
C ASN A 37 6.02 5.48 1.88
N PHE A 38 4.70 5.47 1.72
CA PHE A 38 3.98 6.33 0.79
C PHE A 38 3.78 7.76 1.28
N GLY A 39 3.89 8.00 2.60
CA GLY A 39 3.74 9.32 3.20
C GLY A 39 5.04 10.14 3.17
N TRP A 40 4.92 11.42 3.46
CA TRP A 40 6.06 12.35 3.51
C TRP A 40 6.11 13.22 4.77
N GLU A 41 5.01 13.32 5.51
CA GLU A 41 4.94 14.11 6.76
C GLU A 41 4.05 13.45 7.80
N LYS A 42 2.78 13.14 7.43
CA LYS A 42 1.77 12.59 8.32
C LYS A 42 1.26 11.21 7.89
N GLY A 43 1.96 10.56 6.97
CA GLY A 43 1.62 9.23 6.51
C GLY A 43 0.26 9.18 5.80
N TRP A 44 -0.76 8.62 6.45
CA TRP A 44 -2.10 8.47 5.89
C TRP A 44 -2.71 9.81 5.45
N GLU A 45 -2.63 10.82 6.33
CA GLU A 45 -3.23 12.13 6.10
C GLU A 45 -2.57 12.91 4.96
N ASP A 46 -1.39 12.50 4.51
CA ASP A 46 -0.75 13.11 3.34
C ASP A 46 -1.56 12.89 2.05
N CYS A 47 -2.29 11.77 1.95
CA CYS A 47 -3.07 11.42 0.77
C CYS A 47 -4.57 11.23 1.05
N PHE A 48 -4.95 10.83 2.25
CA PHE A 48 -6.31 10.40 2.57
C PHE A 48 -6.95 11.21 3.70
N ALA A 49 -8.26 11.29 3.68
CA ALA A 49 -9.01 11.82 4.81
C ALA A 49 -8.90 10.86 6.01
N PRO A 50 -8.78 11.38 7.24
CA PRO A 50 -8.76 10.54 8.43
C PRO A 50 -10.12 9.86 8.63
N PHE A 51 -10.13 8.56 8.88
CA PHE A 51 -11.33 7.75 9.16
C PHE A 51 -11.39 7.28 10.62
N CYS A 52 -10.32 7.48 11.37
CA CYS A 52 -10.20 7.20 12.80
C CYS A 52 -9.25 8.22 13.44
N GLU A 53 -9.07 8.12 14.75
CA GLU A 53 -8.10 8.94 15.47
C GLU A 53 -6.67 8.62 14.98
N GLN A 54 -6.00 9.65 14.45
CA GLN A 54 -4.58 9.59 14.07
C GLN A 54 -3.73 9.90 15.30
N VAL A 55 -2.60 9.23 15.43
CA VAL A 55 -1.65 9.41 16.53
C VAL A 55 -0.25 9.65 15.98
N HIS A 56 0.45 10.64 16.53
CA HIS A 56 1.74 11.13 16.02
C HIS A 56 2.83 11.19 17.09
N GLU A 57 2.60 10.63 18.29
CA GLU A 57 3.56 10.71 19.37
C GLU A 57 4.87 10.00 18.98
N PRO A 58 6.03 10.64 19.23
CA PRO A 58 7.34 10.17 18.76
C PRO A 58 7.74 8.76 19.23
N PHE A 59 7.13 8.29 20.32
CA PHE A 59 7.42 6.94 20.81
C PHE A 59 6.94 5.85 19.85
N HIS A 60 5.88 6.12 19.04
CA HIS A 60 5.41 5.17 18.02
C HIS A 60 6.51 4.88 17.00
N HIS A 61 7.21 5.92 16.49
CA HIS A 61 8.36 5.74 15.63
C HIS A 61 9.46 4.90 16.29
N THR A 62 9.83 5.27 17.52
CA THR A 62 10.91 4.62 18.26
C THR A 62 10.65 3.14 18.49
N TYR A 63 9.40 2.78 18.78
CA TYR A 63 9.00 1.40 19.14
C TYR A 63 8.25 0.68 18.03
N ASN A 64 8.20 1.22 16.81
CA ASN A 64 7.66 0.52 15.65
C ASN A 64 8.56 -0.66 15.26
N THR A 65 8.14 -1.88 15.60
CA THR A 65 8.92 -3.09 15.30
C THR A 65 8.67 -3.61 13.89
N HIS A 66 7.66 -3.11 13.17
CA HIS A 66 7.41 -3.45 11.76
C HIS A 66 8.53 -2.97 10.83
N ARG A 67 9.28 -1.94 11.20
CA ARG A 67 10.47 -1.46 10.48
C ARG A 67 11.73 -2.33 10.70
N LEU A 68 11.67 -3.29 11.60
CA LEU A 68 12.76 -4.24 11.78
C LEU A 68 12.62 -5.39 10.77
N PRO A 69 13.75 -5.97 10.30
CA PRO A 69 13.70 -7.14 9.42
C PRO A 69 12.76 -8.21 9.99
N SER A 70 11.91 -8.80 9.14
CA SER A 70 11.02 -9.85 9.61
C SER A 70 11.81 -11.09 10.05
N TRP A 71 11.24 -11.86 10.98
CA TRP A 71 11.83 -13.15 11.38
C TRP A 71 12.07 -14.07 10.19
N GLN A 72 11.14 -14.11 9.25
CA GLN A 72 11.25 -14.92 8.03
C GLN A 72 12.41 -14.46 7.14
N ALA A 73 12.61 -13.15 6.96
CA ALA A 73 13.74 -12.61 6.22
C ALA A 73 15.08 -12.99 6.87
N LEU A 74 15.17 -12.90 8.21
CA LEU A 74 16.37 -13.31 8.93
C LEU A 74 16.67 -14.80 8.84
N MET A 75 15.63 -15.63 8.82
CA MET A 75 15.78 -17.10 8.71
C MET A 75 16.18 -17.57 7.31
N LYS A 76 15.94 -16.77 6.27
CA LYS A 76 16.41 -17.07 4.90
C LYS A 76 17.94 -16.98 4.80
N ASP A 77 18.58 -16.18 5.62
CA ASP A 77 20.05 -16.11 5.69
C ASP A 77 20.60 -17.24 6.55
N LYS A 78 20.89 -18.38 5.87
CA LYS A 78 21.46 -19.58 6.50
C LYS A 78 22.80 -19.36 7.19
N LYS A 79 23.50 -18.24 6.93
CA LYS A 79 24.78 -17.88 7.53
C LYS A 79 24.63 -17.01 8.78
N LEU A 80 23.41 -16.64 9.15
CA LEU A 80 23.18 -15.74 10.28
C LEU A 80 23.44 -16.47 11.61
N PRO A 81 24.37 -16.01 12.45
CA PRO A 81 24.70 -16.67 13.71
C PRO A 81 23.52 -16.62 14.70
N LYS A 82 23.31 -17.70 15.45
CA LYS A 82 22.25 -17.82 16.46
C LYS A 82 22.25 -16.65 17.48
N THR A 83 23.42 -16.10 17.79
CA THR A 83 23.58 -14.94 18.67
C THR A 83 22.94 -13.67 18.10
N LYS A 84 22.98 -13.45 16.78
CA LYS A 84 22.30 -12.32 16.12
C LYS A 84 20.77 -12.50 16.16
N LEU A 85 20.29 -13.71 15.96
CA LEU A 85 18.86 -14.03 16.07
C LEU A 85 18.34 -13.80 17.50
N LEU A 86 19.12 -14.22 18.51
CA LEU A 86 18.75 -13.98 19.90
C LEU A 86 18.71 -12.49 20.24
N LYS A 87 19.74 -11.73 19.81
CA LYS A 87 19.78 -10.26 19.96
C LYS A 87 18.57 -9.59 19.29
N TRP A 88 18.19 -10.03 18.10
CA TRP A 88 17.02 -9.50 17.40
C TRP A 88 15.73 -9.79 18.19
N LYS A 89 15.50 -11.04 18.65
CA LYS A 89 14.34 -11.39 19.49
C LYS A 89 14.27 -10.52 20.73
N LEU A 90 15.39 -10.37 21.44
CA LEU A 90 15.46 -9.52 22.63
C LEU A 90 15.12 -8.08 22.30
N LYS A 91 15.68 -7.53 21.22
CA LYS A 91 15.40 -6.16 20.75
C LYS A 91 13.92 -5.95 20.47
N VAL A 92 13.26 -6.87 19.73
CA VAL A 92 11.82 -6.80 19.41
C VAL A 92 11.00 -6.88 20.70
N THR A 93 11.29 -7.84 21.56
CA THR A 93 10.58 -8.01 22.84
C THR A 93 10.69 -6.79 23.72
N CYS A 94 11.91 -6.26 23.93
CA CYS A 94 12.12 -5.04 24.73
C CYS A 94 11.38 -3.84 24.13
N LYS A 95 11.47 -3.63 22.81
CA LYS A 95 10.74 -2.53 22.14
C LYS A 95 9.22 -2.67 22.35
N ASN A 96 8.67 -3.86 22.22
CA ASN A 96 7.23 -4.09 22.42
C ASN A 96 6.81 -3.85 23.88
N ILE A 97 7.57 -4.32 24.85
CA ILE A 97 7.26 -4.12 26.28
C ILE A 97 7.31 -2.62 26.60
N ILE A 98 8.42 -1.96 26.28
CA ILE A 98 8.61 -0.53 26.60
C ILE A 98 7.56 0.31 25.86
N GLY A 99 7.34 0.05 24.57
CA GLY A 99 6.34 0.76 23.77
C GLY A 99 4.93 0.63 24.35
N LYS A 100 4.52 -0.59 24.75
CA LYS A 100 3.22 -0.82 25.40
C LYS A 100 3.11 -0.10 26.76
N THR A 101 4.19 -0.07 27.53
CA THR A 101 4.23 0.63 28.82
C THR A 101 4.05 2.14 28.63
N ILE A 102 4.80 2.73 27.69
CA ILE A 102 4.67 4.16 27.37
C ILE A 102 3.27 4.46 26.88
N ALA A 103 2.75 3.67 25.93
CA ALA A 103 1.41 3.85 25.39
C ALA A 103 0.32 3.73 26.48
N PHE A 104 0.48 2.82 27.45
CA PHE A 104 -0.42 2.72 28.59
C PHE A 104 -0.47 4.02 29.40
N PHE A 105 0.67 4.62 29.70
CA PHE A 105 0.71 5.90 30.43
C PHE A 105 0.22 7.08 29.57
N THR A 106 0.47 7.05 28.26
CA THR A 106 0.01 8.11 27.34
C THR A 106 -1.51 8.09 27.16
N TYR A 107 -2.09 6.90 26.98
CA TYR A 107 -3.51 6.76 26.65
C TYR A 107 -4.41 6.33 27.81
N GLY A 108 -3.82 6.02 28.96
CA GLY A 108 -4.55 5.58 30.15
C GLY A 108 -5.24 4.21 30.00
N LYS A 109 -4.89 3.43 28.96
CA LYS A 109 -5.52 2.14 28.65
C LYS A 109 -4.47 1.14 28.14
N PRO A 110 -4.68 -0.18 28.34
CA PRO A 110 -3.86 -1.20 27.68
C PRO A 110 -3.99 -1.09 26.16
N VAL A 111 -2.86 -1.20 25.45
CA VAL A 111 -2.81 -1.09 23.99
C VAL A 111 -2.18 -2.32 23.34
N LEU A 112 -2.64 -2.64 22.15
CA LEU A 112 -2.00 -3.57 21.23
C LEU A 112 -1.14 -2.76 20.26
N LEU A 113 0.15 -3.05 20.19
CA LEU A 113 1.08 -2.43 19.26
C LEU A 113 1.70 -3.49 18.34
N ASN A 114 2.13 -3.05 17.16
CA ASN A 114 2.90 -3.88 16.24
C ASN A 114 2.22 -5.22 15.93
N PHE A 115 1.00 -5.15 15.48
CA PHE A 115 0.09 -6.28 15.41
C PHE A 115 -0.23 -6.58 13.94
N GLN A 116 -0.02 -7.81 13.53
CA GLN A 116 -0.35 -8.30 12.20
C GLN A 116 -1.28 -9.49 12.31
N LEU A 117 -2.29 -9.53 11.49
CA LEU A 117 -3.30 -10.57 11.45
C LEU A 117 -3.52 -11.09 10.05
N THR A 118 -3.89 -12.34 10.02
CA THR A 118 -4.49 -12.98 8.84
C THR A 118 -5.87 -13.49 9.22
N PHE A 119 -6.82 -13.38 8.29
CA PHE A 119 -8.17 -13.89 8.47
C PHE A 119 -8.42 -15.07 7.56
N ASN A 120 -9.33 -15.94 7.98
CA ASN A 120 -9.83 -17.00 7.12
C ASN A 120 -10.77 -16.37 6.08
N PRO A 121 -10.52 -16.54 4.77
CA PRO A 121 -11.38 -15.98 3.72
C PRO A 121 -12.82 -16.51 3.76
N ASN A 122 -13.06 -17.65 4.39
CA ASN A 122 -14.39 -18.25 4.54
C ASN A 122 -15.10 -17.82 5.85
N GLN A 123 -14.50 -16.91 6.61
CA GLN A 123 -15.12 -16.42 7.85
C GLN A 123 -16.24 -15.43 7.51
N HIS A 124 -17.36 -15.57 8.23
CA HIS A 124 -18.46 -14.61 8.23
C HIS A 124 -18.25 -13.55 9.30
N PHE A 125 -18.55 -12.31 8.99
CA PHE A 125 -18.41 -11.16 9.88
C PHE A 125 -19.76 -10.48 10.09
N HIS A 126 -20.07 -10.18 11.34
CA HIS A 126 -21.27 -9.43 11.72
C HIS A 126 -20.86 -8.24 12.57
N ILE A 127 -20.97 -7.03 11.99
CA ILE A 127 -20.60 -5.76 12.62
C ILE A 127 -21.75 -4.77 12.36
N PRO A 128 -22.81 -4.82 13.18
CA PRO A 128 -24.04 -4.05 12.94
C PRO A 128 -23.82 -2.54 12.88
N GLU A 129 -22.86 -2.02 13.66
CA GLU A 129 -22.54 -0.59 13.75
C GLU A 129 -22.08 -0.01 12.40
N LEU A 130 -21.56 -0.86 11.50
CA LEU A 130 -21.12 -0.49 10.15
C LEU A 130 -22.01 -1.09 9.05
N GLY A 131 -23.12 -1.74 9.42
CA GLY A 131 -23.99 -2.43 8.47
C GLY A 131 -23.29 -3.59 7.76
N ILE A 132 -22.30 -4.22 8.39
CA ILE A 132 -21.56 -5.35 7.82
C ILE A 132 -22.21 -6.63 8.32
N ASP A 133 -22.64 -7.46 7.35
CA ASP A 133 -23.12 -8.82 7.58
C ASP A 133 -22.79 -9.65 6.32
N GLY A 134 -21.65 -10.33 6.34
CA GLY A 134 -21.17 -11.02 5.14
C GLY A 134 -19.83 -11.73 5.30
N ASP A 135 -19.36 -12.24 4.20
CA ASP A 135 -18.07 -12.90 4.12
C ASP A 135 -16.88 -11.90 4.18
N TYR A 136 -15.69 -12.43 4.09
CA TYR A 136 -14.47 -11.64 4.11
C TYR A 136 -14.43 -10.58 3.00
N LEU A 137 -14.83 -10.92 1.76
CA LEU A 137 -14.76 -10.01 0.63
C LEU A 137 -15.73 -8.85 0.78
N HIS A 138 -16.98 -9.13 1.16
CA HIS A 138 -17.99 -8.12 1.44
C HIS A 138 -17.52 -7.18 2.58
N THR A 139 -16.97 -7.75 3.64
CA THR A 139 -16.47 -6.98 4.78
C THR A 139 -15.34 -6.04 4.36
N PHE A 140 -14.38 -6.54 3.58
CA PHE A 140 -13.27 -5.73 3.08
C PHE A 140 -13.73 -4.62 2.13
N GLN A 141 -14.71 -4.89 1.28
CA GLN A 141 -15.32 -3.87 0.44
C GLN A 141 -15.90 -2.74 1.30
N LYS A 142 -16.67 -3.08 2.34
CA LYS A 142 -17.25 -2.08 3.26
C LYS A 142 -16.18 -1.27 4.02
N LEU A 143 -15.16 -1.92 4.52
CA LEU A 143 -14.05 -1.23 5.16
C LEU A 143 -13.30 -0.31 4.17
N THR A 144 -13.14 -0.74 2.92
CA THR A 144 -12.55 0.09 1.87
C THR A 144 -13.43 1.32 1.57
N GLU A 145 -14.74 1.18 1.45
CA GLU A 145 -15.67 2.30 1.27
C GLU A 145 -15.57 3.35 2.39
N ILE A 146 -15.27 2.92 3.62
CA ILE A 146 -15.09 3.81 4.77
C ILE A 146 -13.73 4.52 4.72
N THR A 147 -12.67 3.79 4.43
CA THR A 147 -11.29 4.24 4.60
C THR A 147 -10.68 4.86 3.36
N TRP A 148 -11.10 4.43 2.14
CA TRP A 148 -10.57 4.91 0.87
C TRP A 148 -11.22 6.22 0.46
N LYS A 149 -10.85 7.29 1.14
CA LYS A 149 -11.32 8.65 0.83
C LYS A 149 -10.10 9.55 0.73
N LEU A 150 -9.82 10.03 -0.48
CA LEU A 150 -8.73 10.98 -0.68
C LEU A 150 -9.03 12.28 0.07
N ASN A 151 -8.00 12.93 0.59
CA ASN A 151 -8.12 14.30 1.06
C ASN A 151 -8.32 15.26 -0.13
N ASP A 152 -8.76 16.49 0.14
CA ASP A 152 -9.14 17.44 -0.92
C ASP A 152 -7.98 17.73 -1.89
N THR A 153 -6.78 17.87 -1.37
CA THR A 153 -5.58 18.15 -2.18
C THR A 153 -5.27 16.99 -3.13
N THR A 154 -5.18 15.78 -2.61
CA THR A 154 -4.92 14.58 -3.42
C THR A 154 -6.04 14.33 -4.42
N ALA A 155 -7.30 14.51 -4.00
CA ALA A 155 -8.45 14.35 -4.88
C ALA A 155 -8.43 15.37 -6.04
N GLN A 156 -7.97 16.58 -5.80
CA GLN A 156 -7.80 17.60 -6.85
C GLN A 156 -6.67 17.22 -7.81
N GLU A 157 -5.52 16.79 -7.28
CA GLU A 157 -4.39 16.36 -8.10
C GLU A 157 -4.74 15.13 -8.95
N CYS A 158 -5.45 14.15 -8.40
CA CYS A 158 -5.94 12.99 -9.15
C CYS A 158 -6.89 13.41 -10.27
N ARG A 159 -7.84 14.32 -10.00
CA ARG A 159 -8.73 14.83 -11.05
C ARG A 159 -7.97 15.55 -12.16
N GLN A 160 -6.93 16.30 -11.82
CA GLN A 160 -6.08 16.95 -12.81
C GLN A 160 -5.31 15.93 -13.66
N CYS A 161 -4.69 14.93 -13.04
CA CYS A 161 -4.02 13.84 -13.76
C CYS A 161 -4.98 13.12 -14.72
N ALA A 162 -6.20 12.81 -14.27
CA ALA A 162 -7.21 12.18 -15.11
C ALA A 162 -7.66 13.08 -16.27
N ALA A 163 -7.83 14.39 -16.03
CA ALA A 163 -8.20 15.35 -17.05
C ALA A 163 -7.09 15.52 -18.12
N ASP A 164 -5.84 15.55 -17.70
CA ASP A 164 -4.68 15.70 -18.59
C ASP A 164 -4.52 14.50 -19.54
N LEU A 165 -4.96 13.30 -19.12
CA LEU A 165 -4.96 12.10 -19.97
C LEU A 165 -5.94 12.17 -21.13
N GLN A 166 -7.02 12.94 -21.02
CA GLN A 166 -8.08 13.04 -22.02
C GLN A 166 -8.61 11.66 -22.48
N LEU A 167 -8.75 10.73 -21.55
CA LEU A 167 -9.28 9.40 -21.83
C LEU A 167 -10.70 9.50 -22.38
N PRO A 168 -11.04 8.72 -23.41
CA PRO A 168 -12.42 8.63 -23.88
C PRO A 168 -13.32 7.97 -22.82
N PRO A 169 -14.65 8.12 -22.92
CA PRO A 169 -15.60 7.54 -21.96
C PRO A 169 -15.53 6.01 -21.83
N GLN A 170 -15.02 5.33 -22.86
CA GLN A 170 -14.82 3.89 -22.87
C GLN A 170 -13.39 3.56 -23.28
N TYR A 171 -12.65 2.91 -22.42
CA TYR A 171 -11.30 2.45 -22.67
C TYR A 171 -11.07 1.10 -21.97
N ALA A 172 -10.05 0.39 -22.41
CA ALA A 172 -9.55 -0.80 -21.71
C ALA A 172 -8.39 -0.38 -20.79
N GLY A 173 -8.29 -1.03 -19.64
CA GLY A 173 -7.17 -0.84 -18.71
C GLY A 173 -6.29 -2.08 -18.63
N CYS A 174 -4.97 -1.90 -18.60
CA CYS A 174 -4.05 -2.98 -18.26
C CYS A 174 -2.93 -2.49 -17.35
N GLN A 175 -2.42 -3.40 -16.52
CA GLN A 175 -1.27 -3.12 -15.65
C GLN A 175 -0.07 -3.91 -16.14
N ILE A 176 1.00 -3.21 -16.50
CA ILE A 176 2.29 -3.78 -16.91
C ILE A 176 3.35 -3.38 -15.88
N ARG A 177 3.86 -4.34 -15.13
CA ARG A 177 4.86 -4.10 -14.10
C ARG A 177 6.27 -4.23 -14.65
N GLY A 178 7.14 -3.32 -14.22
CA GLY A 178 8.59 -3.35 -14.39
C GLY A 178 9.31 -3.40 -13.03
N GLY A 179 10.41 -2.66 -12.92
CA GLY A 179 11.11 -2.40 -11.68
C GLY A 179 11.59 -3.62 -10.91
N ASP A 180 11.48 -3.57 -9.59
CA ASP A 180 12.01 -4.58 -8.67
C ASP A 180 11.23 -5.92 -8.66
N LYS A 181 10.09 -6.00 -9.33
CA LYS A 181 9.27 -7.22 -9.41
C LYS A 181 9.93 -8.37 -10.17
N ILE A 182 10.94 -8.11 -11.00
CA ILE A 182 11.75 -9.18 -11.64
C ILE A 182 12.42 -10.11 -10.62
N THR A 183 12.60 -9.66 -9.39
CA THR A 183 13.16 -10.48 -8.31
C THR A 183 12.16 -11.45 -7.69
N GLU A 184 10.87 -11.22 -7.90
CA GLU A 184 9.78 -12.00 -7.29
C GLU A 184 9.11 -12.94 -8.30
N THR A 185 9.03 -12.54 -9.58
CA THR A 185 8.34 -13.29 -10.62
C THR A 185 8.91 -12.99 -12.01
N ASN A 186 8.72 -13.91 -12.96
CA ASN A 186 9.01 -13.63 -14.36
C ASN A 186 7.99 -12.63 -14.90
N LEU A 187 8.47 -11.49 -15.40
CA LEU A 187 7.61 -10.51 -16.05
C LEU A 187 7.12 -11.06 -17.38
N LEU A 188 5.85 -10.82 -17.69
CA LEU A 188 5.28 -11.15 -18.98
C LEU A 188 5.73 -10.10 -20.01
N PRO A 189 6.07 -10.52 -21.24
CA PRO A 189 6.49 -9.58 -22.28
C PRO A 189 5.30 -8.73 -22.76
N PRO A 190 5.55 -7.51 -23.28
CA PRO A 190 4.50 -6.60 -23.77
C PRO A 190 3.53 -7.22 -24.79
N GLU A 191 4.02 -8.10 -25.65
CA GLU A 191 3.23 -8.83 -26.65
C GLU A 191 2.12 -9.66 -26.02
N HIS A 192 2.35 -10.20 -24.83
CA HIS A 192 1.34 -10.97 -24.10
C HIS A 192 0.13 -10.10 -23.73
N TYR A 193 0.38 -8.88 -23.23
CA TYR A 193 -0.69 -7.93 -22.90
C TYR A 193 -1.44 -7.46 -24.14
N ILE A 194 -0.72 -7.14 -25.21
CA ILE A 194 -1.33 -6.72 -26.49
C ILE A 194 -2.24 -7.81 -27.03
N ARG A 195 -1.79 -9.07 -27.02
CA ARG A 195 -2.60 -10.21 -27.45
C ARG A 195 -3.88 -10.34 -26.61
N LEU A 196 -3.76 -10.28 -25.28
CA LEU A 196 -4.92 -10.36 -24.37
C LEU A 196 -5.91 -9.21 -24.60
N ILE A 197 -5.43 -7.98 -24.79
CA ILE A 197 -6.30 -6.84 -25.09
C ILE A 197 -7.07 -7.10 -26.39
N LYS A 198 -6.40 -7.47 -27.47
CA LYS A 198 -7.03 -7.75 -28.76
C LYS A 198 -8.01 -8.94 -28.73
N GLU A 199 -7.77 -9.93 -27.86
CA GLU A 199 -8.66 -11.07 -27.66
C GLU A 199 -9.89 -10.75 -26.80
N LYS A 200 -9.74 -9.87 -25.79
CA LYS A 200 -10.78 -9.63 -24.77
C LYS A 200 -11.69 -8.44 -25.06
N THR A 201 -11.24 -7.49 -25.89
CA THR A 201 -12.03 -6.29 -26.20
C THR A 201 -11.81 -5.80 -27.62
N ALA A 202 -12.85 -5.16 -28.18
CA ALA A 202 -12.77 -4.44 -29.45
C ALA A 202 -12.29 -2.99 -29.28
N LEU A 203 -12.13 -2.50 -28.03
CA LEU A 203 -11.68 -1.15 -27.76
C LEU A 203 -10.24 -0.92 -28.27
N ARG A 204 -9.98 0.27 -28.76
CA ARG A 204 -8.65 0.68 -29.27
C ARG A 204 -8.02 1.77 -28.42
N ASP A 205 -8.73 2.30 -27.45
CA ASP A 205 -8.21 3.21 -26.45
C ASP A 205 -7.84 2.40 -25.20
N VAL A 206 -6.55 2.41 -24.83
CA VAL A 206 -6.01 1.56 -23.75
C VAL A 206 -5.18 2.38 -22.79
N PHE A 207 -5.61 2.40 -21.53
CA PHE A 207 -4.83 2.97 -20.44
C PHE A 207 -3.88 1.92 -19.87
N VAL A 208 -2.59 2.26 -19.79
CA VAL A 208 -1.53 1.42 -19.23
C VAL A 208 -1.07 1.98 -17.91
N LEU A 209 -1.36 1.26 -16.82
CA LEU A 209 -0.73 1.50 -15.53
C LEU A 209 0.63 0.78 -15.52
N THR A 210 1.70 1.55 -15.55
CA THR A 210 3.06 1.01 -15.47
C THR A 210 3.95 1.88 -14.60
N ASP A 211 5.00 1.31 -14.06
CA ASP A 211 6.07 1.96 -13.31
C ASP A 211 7.35 2.13 -14.15
N ASP A 212 7.31 1.74 -15.43
CA ASP A 212 8.46 1.81 -16.36
C ASP A 212 7.99 2.32 -17.73
N TYR A 213 8.37 3.56 -18.07
CA TYR A 213 7.98 4.20 -19.31
C TYR A 213 8.49 3.46 -20.55
N ARG A 214 9.60 2.73 -20.45
CA ARG A 214 10.13 1.92 -21.56
C ARG A 214 9.15 0.81 -21.97
N LEU A 215 8.38 0.25 -21.03
CA LEU A 215 7.33 -0.72 -21.34
C LEU A 215 6.17 -0.08 -22.09
N PHE A 216 5.84 1.17 -21.75
CA PHE A 216 4.84 1.95 -22.49
C PHE A 216 5.29 2.23 -23.94
N GLU A 217 6.54 2.65 -24.16
CA GLU A 217 7.10 2.85 -25.51
C GLU A 217 7.09 1.55 -26.33
N GLN A 218 7.36 0.41 -25.68
CA GLN A 218 7.31 -0.90 -26.34
C GLN A 218 5.91 -1.25 -26.83
N VAL A 219 4.86 -1.09 -25.99
CA VAL A 219 3.48 -1.40 -26.44
C VAL A 219 3.04 -0.45 -27.55
N GLN A 220 3.41 0.81 -27.53
CA GLN A 220 3.14 1.76 -28.62
C GLN A 220 3.79 1.31 -29.93
N THR A 221 5.02 0.86 -29.89
CA THR A 221 5.76 0.41 -31.05
C THR A 221 5.20 -0.90 -31.64
N LEU A 222 4.83 -1.85 -30.74
CA LEU A 222 4.34 -3.16 -31.13
C LEU A 222 2.89 -3.17 -31.61
N ALA A 223 2.07 -2.22 -31.19
CA ALA A 223 0.67 -2.11 -31.59
C ALA A 223 0.28 -0.65 -31.86
N PRO A 224 0.72 -0.11 -33.00
CA PRO A 224 0.41 1.28 -33.42
C PRO A 224 -1.07 1.47 -33.81
N ASP A 225 -1.84 0.39 -33.93
CA ASP A 225 -3.28 0.40 -34.16
C ASP A 225 -4.10 0.64 -32.89
N ILE A 226 -3.45 0.79 -31.73
CA ILE A 226 -4.06 1.08 -30.44
C ILE A 226 -3.64 2.49 -29.99
N HIS A 227 -4.57 3.28 -29.46
CA HIS A 227 -4.29 4.53 -28.79
C HIS A 227 -3.95 4.27 -27.34
N TRP A 228 -2.69 4.52 -26.99
CA TRP A 228 -2.14 4.21 -25.68
C TRP A 228 -2.07 5.45 -24.78
N TYR A 229 -2.53 5.32 -23.56
CA TYR A 229 -2.52 6.34 -22.53
C TYR A 229 -1.77 5.85 -21.29
N THR A 230 -1.03 6.73 -20.62
CA THR A 230 -0.37 6.42 -19.36
C THR A 230 -0.14 7.67 -18.52
N LEU A 231 -0.12 7.53 -17.21
CA LEU A 231 0.35 8.55 -16.25
C LEU A 231 1.84 8.37 -15.91
N CYS A 232 2.48 7.30 -16.40
CA CYS A 232 3.91 7.08 -16.21
C CYS A 232 4.71 8.20 -16.91
N SER A 233 5.68 8.75 -16.22
CA SER A 233 6.54 9.82 -16.75
C SER A 233 7.74 9.24 -17.51
N PRO A 234 8.26 9.90 -18.59
CA PRO A 234 9.40 9.40 -19.35
C PRO A 234 10.68 9.16 -18.57
N ASP A 235 10.83 9.76 -17.41
CA ASP A 235 11.95 9.57 -16.48
C ASP A 235 11.79 8.36 -15.55
N GLU A 236 10.60 7.76 -15.46
CA GLU A 236 10.33 6.58 -14.65
C GLU A 236 10.80 5.30 -15.37
N LYS A 237 11.76 4.62 -14.75
CA LYS A 237 12.44 3.41 -15.31
C LYS A 237 12.29 2.19 -14.42
N GLY A 238 11.10 2.02 -13.84
CA GLY A 238 10.78 0.96 -12.91
C GLY A 238 10.81 1.42 -11.45
N TYR A 239 9.83 0.96 -10.68
CA TYR A 239 9.74 1.26 -9.26
C TYR A 239 10.80 0.48 -8.48
N VAL A 240 11.52 1.19 -7.62
CA VAL A 240 12.45 0.63 -6.65
C VAL A 240 12.12 1.22 -5.28
N ASN A 241 11.68 0.38 -4.34
CA ASN A 241 11.18 0.82 -3.03
C ASN A 241 12.20 1.69 -2.26
N SER A 242 13.48 1.30 -2.25
CA SER A 242 14.52 2.07 -1.56
C SER A 242 14.76 3.45 -2.15
N ALA A 243 14.60 3.63 -3.45
CA ALA A 243 14.69 4.94 -4.12
C ALA A 243 13.46 5.79 -3.80
N PHE A 244 12.26 5.21 -3.87
CA PHE A 244 11.01 5.89 -3.56
C PHE A 244 10.97 6.44 -2.13
N THR A 245 11.42 5.65 -1.15
CA THR A 245 11.42 6.09 0.26
C THR A 245 12.38 7.24 0.54
N GLN A 246 13.41 7.42 -0.29
CA GLN A 246 14.43 8.48 -0.16
C GLN A 246 14.15 9.71 -1.05
N THR A 247 13.09 9.68 -1.83
CA THR A 247 12.77 10.79 -2.76
C THR A 247 12.22 12.02 -2.03
N THR A 248 12.22 13.19 -2.70
CA THR A 248 11.71 14.43 -2.12
C THR A 248 10.20 14.39 -1.91
N LYS A 249 9.70 15.23 -1.00
CA LYS A 249 8.25 15.38 -0.72
C LYS A 249 7.46 15.65 -1.99
N GLU A 250 7.90 16.63 -2.78
CA GLU A 250 7.21 17.07 -4.01
C GLU A 250 7.12 15.96 -5.05
N LEU A 251 8.21 15.19 -5.21
CA LEU A 251 8.22 14.09 -6.17
C LEU A 251 7.35 12.93 -5.67
N LYS A 252 7.39 12.64 -4.36
CA LYS A 252 6.55 11.61 -3.73
C LYS A 252 5.07 11.95 -3.89
N GLN A 253 4.68 13.21 -3.65
CA GLN A 253 3.32 13.69 -3.82
C GLN A 253 2.82 13.49 -5.26
N LYS A 254 3.63 13.91 -6.27
CA LYS A 254 3.30 13.68 -7.69
C LYS A 254 3.15 12.21 -8.05
N GLN A 255 4.05 11.36 -7.56
CA GLN A 255 3.99 9.92 -7.83
C GLN A 255 2.76 9.29 -7.18
N MET A 256 2.42 9.69 -5.95
CA MET A 256 1.22 9.20 -5.28
C MET A 256 -0.06 9.68 -5.97
N ALA A 257 -0.14 10.94 -6.41
CA ALA A 257 -1.30 11.43 -7.16
C ALA A 257 -1.52 10.61 -8.45
N ARG A 258 -0.47 10.35 -9.23
CA ARG A 258 -0.55 9.50 -10.43
C ARG A 258 -0.90 8.04 -10.13
N PHE A 259 -0.43 7.52 -9.00
CA PHE A 259 -0.72 6.15 -8.57
C PHE A 259 -2.18 5.98 -8.11
N LEU A 260 -2.78 7.03 -7.54
CA LEU A 260 -4.14 7.02 -6.98
C LEU A 260 -5.20 7.48 -7.99
N SER A 261 -4.80 8.08 -9.12
CA SER A 261 -5.69 8.48 -10.23
C SER A 261 -6.13 7.29 -11.05
#